data_a7eade7d3801ee8d3b6e0dc1b97e93ec
#
_entry.id   a7eade7d3801ee8d3b6e0dc1b97e93ec
#
_cell.length_a   1.000
_cell.length_b   1.000
_cell.length_c   1.000
_cell.angle_alpha   90.00
_cell.angle_beta   90.00
_cell.angle_gamma   90.00
#
_symmetry.space_group_name_H-M   'P 1'
#
loop_
_entity.id
_entity.type
_entity.pdbx_description
1 polymer ?
#
loop_
_entity_poly.entity_id
_entity_poly.type
_entity_poly.pdbx_seq_one_letter_code
_entity_poly.pdbx_strand_id
1 'polypeptide(L)'
;VTLFLALNWLAVGHAEELKPAAWSSAPEALQKCEELETARKWGEAIQLYEKALESFAGDQSLKYGLRRARIHHAVERRYGDLSFQGMLNDSGRTQLLNMFEDVYRSVQREYLESVSLTRFLAHGTESLYMALKNPVFIEKNFPDPAARQSRINSVRQTLISTYWNRPVSGVAETRQVLGSVCDLCRRELNLKDSAVLLEYVFGGCNALDEYSVLLTPDRYRELHGTIQGEMVGLGIEMKAEAGRGMHLLNVLLGSPAEEGGLRPDDYITDINSTDCRNLSTDDAAKLLRGSAGSAVRLSWISPDNQKHSGEFTRRRVDIHSITRRTMLDRQRGIGYIRMEGFQEDTVQELDAALRSLEAEGLQALVLDLRGNPGGLLDTAAAVAERFIGSGVVVSTRGRNQNQNQVYRVTGTYTRPYPLALIVDGDSASASEIIAGAVRDHNRGVIVGRPTYGKWSVQTIVRMPGEREMALRLTTAKFYSPDDRNYSGVGLQPDVLVPDATQTRTTFFRTRTPDEINADPDVAEAISALQQRLSRN
;
A
#
# COMPACT_ATOMS: atom_id res chain seq x y z
N VAL A 1 -4.43 17.98 3.01
CA VAL A 1 -5.02 16.95 2.12
C VAL A 1 -5.16 15.71 2.96
N THR A 2 -6.41 15.29 3.20
CA THR A 2 -6.74 14.09 3.98
C THR A 2 -6.77 12.91 3.01
N LEU A 3 -5.88 11.96 3.21
CA LEU A 3 -5.62 10.89 2.26
C LEU A 3 -5.92 9.51 2.83
N PHE A 4 -6.57 8.67 2.03
CA PHE A 4 -6.70 7.24 2.26
C PHE A 4 -5.92 6.49 1.20
N LEU A 5 -4.73 6.01 1.51
CA LEU A 5 -3.97 5.20 0.58
C LEU A 5 -3.45 3.94 1.27
N ALA A 6 -3.92 2.80 0.83
CA ALA A 6 -3.30 1.52 1.08
C ALA A 6 -2.12 1.35 0.10
N LEU A 7 -1.09 2.21 0.22
CA LEU A 7 0.06 2.24 -0.70
C LEU A 7 1.15 1.20 -0.39
N ASN A 8 0.83 0.15 0.37
CA ASN A 8 1.72 -1.02 0.39
C ASN A 8 1.51 -1.95 -0.82
N TRP A 9 0.56 -1.63 -1.70
CA TRP A 9 0.08 -2.53 -2.74
C TRP A 9 0.79 -2.41 -4.10
N LEU A 10 1.47 -1.31 -4.39
CA LEU A 10 2.21 -1.19 -5.67
C LEU A 10 3.55 -1.94 -5.70
N ALA A 11 3.95 -2.59 -4.61
CA ALA A 11 5.17 -3.38 -4.56
C ALA A 11 5.03 -4.73 -3.81
N VAL A 12 3.85 -5.06 -3.33
CA VAL A 12 3.59 -6.41 -2.83
C VAL A 12 2.99 -7.18 -4.00
N GLY A 13 3.86 -7.79 -4.80
CA GLY A 13 3.43 -8.83 -5.72
C GLY A 13 2.57 -9.79 -4.90
N HIS A 14 1.36 -10.06 -5.38
CA HIS A 14 0.51 -11.09 -4.82
C HIS A 14 1.37 -12.35 -4.75
N ALA A 15 1.75 -12.76 -3.53
CA ALA A 15 2.24 -14.11 -3.37
C ALA A 15 1.19 -15.04 -3.98
N GLU A 16 1.62 -16.09 -4.65
CA GLU A 16 0.78 -17.24 -4.89
C GLU A 16 -0.11 -17.41 -3.67
N GLU A 17 -1.43 -17.51 -3.84
CA GLU A 17 -2.29 -17.94 -2.72
C GLU A 17 -1.66 -19.20 -2.18
N LEU A 18 -0.86 -19.05 -1.13
CA LEU A 18 -0.48 -20.18 -0.33
C LEU A 18 -1.83 -20.77 0.07
N LYS A 19 -2.21 -21.92 -0.56
CA LYS A 19 -3.36 -22.72 -0.15
C LYS A 19 -3.39 -22.63 1.36
N PRO A 20 -4.56 -22.55 2.01
CA PRO A 20 -4.61 -22.45 3.45
C PRO A 20 -3.67 -23.51 3.98
N ALA A 21 -2.45 -23.13 4.33
CA ALA A 21 -1.50 -24.02 4.94
C ALA A 21 -2.12 -24.27 6.30
N ALA A 22 -2.79 -25.41 6.45
CA ALA A 22 -3.22 -25.88 7.72
C ALA A 22 -1.95 -26.11 8.53
N TRP A 23 -1.50 -25.07 9.24
CA TRP A 23 -0.39 -25.18 10.16
C TRP A 23 -0.83 -26.14 11.26
N SER A 24 -0.06 -27.17 11.53
CA SER A 24 -0.33 -28.05 12.66
C SER A 24 -0.03 -27.33 13.99
N SER A 25 0.85 -26.32 13.96
CA SER A 25 1.27 -25.58 15.16
C SER A 25 1.96 -24.23 14.84
N ALA A 26 1.98 -23.30 15.80
CA ALA A 26 2.71 -22.04 15.71
C ALA A 26 4.23 -22.23 15.47
N PRO A 27 4.94 -23.21 16.10
CA PRO A 27 6.34 -23.47 15.78
C PRO A 27 6.61 -23.87 14.33
N GLU A 28 5.72 -24.65 13.71
CA GLU A 28 5.85 -25.02 12.28
C GLU A 28 5.70 -23.78 11.38
N ALA A 29 4.72 -22.94 11.67
CA ALA A 29 4.53 -21.67 10.95
C ALA A 29 5.76 -20.76 11.11
N LEU A 30 6.28 -20.62 12.34
CA LEU A 30 7.47 -19.83 12.64
C LEU A 30 8.69 -20.31 11.85
N GLN A 31 8.94 -21.61 11.80
CA GLN A 31 10.07 -22.18 11.05
C GLN A 31 10.03 -21.77 9.58
N LYS A 32 8.87 -21.88 8.92
CA LYS A 32 8.74 -21.49 7.50
C LYS A 32 8.94 -19.99 7.29
N CYS A 33 8.46 -19.16 8.22
CA CYS A 33 8.72 -17.72 8.17
C CYS A 33 10.21 -17.42 8.30
N GLU A 34 10.94 -18.10 9.18
CA GLU A 34 12.38 -17.92 9.38
C GLU A 34 13.22 -18.42 8.19
N GLU A 35 12.75 -19.43 7.46
CA GLU A 35 13.34 -19.85 6.19
C GLU A 35 13.29 -18.73 5.15
N LEU A 36 12.16 -18.01 5.04
CA LEU A 36 12.00 -16.84 4.16
C LEU A 36 12.86 -15.66 4.61
N GLU A 37 12.97 -15.41 5.93
CA GLU A 37 13.90 -14.39 6.46
C GLU A 37 15.35 -14.71 6.11
N THR A 38 15.75 -15.97 6.24
CA THR A 38 17.10 -16.45 5.90
C THR A 38 17.40 -16.23 4.41
N ALA A 39 16.39 -16.44 3.56
CA ALA A 39 16.46 -16.17 2.13
C ALA A 39 16.31 -14.68 1.79
N ARG A 40 16.13 -13.80 2.79
CA ARG A 40 15.86 -12.36 2.65
C ARG A 40 14.62 -12.02 1.82
N LYS A 41 13.67 -12.92 1.75
CA LYS A 41 12.38 -12.73 1.11
C LYS A 41 11.41 -12.05 2.08
N TRP A 42 11.77 -10.81 2.48
CA TRP A 42 11.10 -10.10 3.56
C TRP A 42 9.60 -9.89 3.31
N GLY A 43 9.20 -9.56 2.08
CA GLY A 43 7.79 -9.37 1.72
C GLY A 43 6.98 -10.65 1.91
N GLU A 44 7.49 -11.79 1.41
CA GLU A 44 6.86 -13.11 1.57
C GLU A 44 6.82 -13.53 3.05
N ALA A 45 7.91 -13.28 3.79
CA ALA A 45 7.97 -13.56 5.22
C ALA A 45 6.92 -12.78 6.00
N ILE A 46 6.76 -11.48 5.73
CA ILE A 46 5.74 -10.62 6.37
C ILE A 46 4.34 -11.18 6.14
N GLN A 47 3.98 -11.48 4.89
CA GLN A 47 2.67 -12.05 4.54
C GLN A 47 2.42 -13.39 5.24
N LEU A 48 3.47 -14.23 5.30
CA LEU A 48 3.35 -15.52 5.95
C LEU A 48 3.16 -15.40 7.47
N TYR A 49 3.88 -14.45 8.11
CA TYR A 49 3.67 -14.12 9.53
C TYR A 49 2.26 -13.59 9.80
N GLU A 50 1.76 -12.69 8.97
CA GLU A 50 0.40 -12.13 9.09
C GLU A 50 -0.64 -13.25 9.00
N LYS A 51 -0.52 -14.13 8.01
CA LYS A 51 -1.40 -15.29 7.85
C LYS A 51 -1.30 -16.29 9.02
N ALA A 52 -0.10 -16.55 9.52
CA ALA A 52 0.08 -17.42 10.69
C ALA A 52 -0.58 -16.83 11.95
N LEU A 53 -0.53 -15.50 12.10
CA LEU A 53 -1.15 -14.79 13.22
C LEU A 53 -2.69 -14.78 13.15
N GLU A 54 -3.31 -14.99 11.99
CA GLU A 54 -4.76 -15.24 11.90
C GLU A 54 -5.15 -16.51 12.69
N SER A 55 -4.33 -17.55 12.60
CA SER A 55 -4.57 -18.81 13.30
C SER A 55 -4.03 -18.82 14.74
N PHE A 56 -2.93 -18.10 14.99
CA PHE A 56 -2.20 -18.08 16.26
C PHE A 56 -2.01 -16.66 16.81
N ALA A 57 -3.09 -15.89 16.89
CA ALA A 57 -3.09 -14.45 17.23
C ALA A 57 -2.36 -14.11 18.54
N GLY A 58 -2.27 -15.06 19.50
CA GLY A 58 -1.59 -14.88 20.79
C GLY A 58 -0.08 -15.12 20.77
N ASP A 59 0.46 -15.76 19.73
CA ASP A 59 1.85 -16.21 19.73
C ASP A 59 2.85 -15.05 19.67
N GLN A 60 3.73 -14.97 20.69
CA GLN A 60 4.69 -13.88 20.82
C GLN A 60 5.89 -14.04 19.88
N SER A 61 6.26 -15.27 19.52
CA SER A 61 7.38 -15.53 18.61
C SER A 61 7.03 -15.11 17.19
N LEU A 62 5.81 -15.40 16.74
CA LEU A 62 5.30 -14.93 15.45
C LEU A 62 5.18 -13.39 15.40
N LYS A 63 4.66 -12.76 16.47
CA LYS A 63 4.60 -11.28 16.56
C LYS A 63 5.98 -10.65 16.51
N TYR A 64 6.95 -11.20 17.23
CA TYR A 64 8.32 -10.72 17.20
C TYR A 64 8.98 -10.94 15.83
N GLY A 65 8.76 -12.10 15.21
CA GLY A 65 9.23 -12.41 13.86
C GLY A 65 8.68 -11.42 12.82
N LEU A 66 7.37 -11.18 12.82
CA LEU A 66 6.73 -10.19 11.95
C LEU A 66 7.35 -8.81 12.11
N ARG A 67 7.54 -8.36 13.35
CA ARG A 67 8.16 -7.06 13.63
C ARG A 67 9.61 -7.00 13.13
N ARG A 68 10.39 -8.05 13.36
CA ARG A 68 11.78 -8.19 12.89
C ARG A 68 11.83 -8.12 11.36
N ALA A 69 10.99 -8.89 10.67
CA ALA A 69 10.93 -8.92 9.21
C ALA A 69 10.53 -7.55 8.64
N ARG A 70 9.55 -6.88 9.23
CA ARG A 70 9.14 -5.50 8.83
C ARG A 70 10.29 -4.50 8.99
N ILE A 71 11.09 -4.56 10.06
CA ILE A 71 12.23 -3.66 10.26
C ILE A 71 13.31 -3.93 9.20
N HIS A 72 13.71 -5.18 8.99
CA HIS A 72 14.70 -5.52 7.98
C HIS A 72 14.26 -5.11 6.57
N HIS A 73 13.01 -5.39 6.22
CA HIS A 73 12.44 -4.94 4.94
C HIS A 73 12.49 -3.42 4.79
N ALA A 74 12.09 -2.68 5.81
CA ALA A 74 12.12 -1.21 5.81
C ALA A 74 13.55 -0.66 5.66
N VAL A 75 14.54 -1.26 6.33
CA VAL A 75 15.96 -0.89 6.18
C VAL A 75 16.41 -1.10 4.74
N GLU A 76 16.20 -2.27 4.16
CA GLU A 76 16.64 -2.57 2.78
C GLU A 76 15.96 -1.67 1.74
N ARG A 77 14.66 -1.40 1.90
CA ARG A 77 13.95 -0.47 1.03
C ARG A 77 14.51 0.95 1.09
N ARG A 78 14.82 1.46 2.29
CA ARG A 78 15.42 2.79 2.45
C ARG A 78 16.79 2.89 1.80
N TYR A 79 17.65 1.90 2.05
CA TYR A 79 19.00 1.88 1.50
C TYR A 79 19.05 1.67 -0.02
N GLY A 80 17.97 1.20 -0.63
CA GLY A 80 17.75 1.18 -2.08
C GLY A 80 17.20 2.49 -2.67
N ASP A 81 16.82 3.45 -1.84
CA ASP A 81 16.22 4.74 -2.25
C ASP A 81 17.31 5.79 -2.44
N LEU A 82 17.39 6.40 -3.64
CA LEU A 82 18.44 7.38 -3.98
C LEU A 82 18.32 8.65 -3.13
N SER A 83 17.11 9.10 -2.84
CA SER A 83 16.91 10.28 -2.00
C SER A 83 17.32 10.03 -0.55
N PHE A 84 17.16 8.81 -0.03
CA PHE A 84 17.68 8.42 1.27
C PHE A 84 19.22 8.38 1.29
N GLN A 85 19.85 7.87 0.22
CA GLN A 85 21.32 7.91 0.09
C GLN A 85 21.86 9.35 0.09
N GLY A 86 21.14 10.27 -0.56
CA GLY A 86 21.44 11.71 -0.46
C GLY A 86 21.35 12.21 0.99
N MET A 87 20.36 11.78 1.76
CA MET A 87 20.26 12.15 3.18
C MET A 87 21.42 11.60 4.02
N LEU A 88 21.86 10.37 3.77
CA LEU A 88 23.01 9.76 4.44
C LEU A 88 24.31 10.54 4.21
N ASN A 89 24.49 11.12 3.02
CA ASN A 89 25.73 11.80 2.64
C ASN A 89 25.74 13.28 3.05
N ASP A 90 24.60 13.96 2.92
CA ASP A 90 24.54 15.43 2.98
C ASP A 90 23.96 15.98 4.28
N SER A 91 23.38 15.12 5.16
CA SER A 91 22.75 15.61 6.39
C SER A 91 23.70 15.63 7.57
N GLY A 92 23.80 16.79 8.21
CA GLY A 92 24.58 16.98 9.43
C GLY A 92 23.85 16.53 10.70
N ARG A 93 24.59 16.26 11.77
CA ARG A 93 24.08 15.81 13.08
C ARG A 93 22.96 16.70 13.62
N THR A 94 23.17 18.02 13.65
CA THR A 94 22.18 18.97 14.17
C THR A 94 20.87 18.95 13.37
N GLN A 95 20.98 18.89 12.05
CA GLN A 95 19.81 18.81 11.16
C GLN A 95 18.98 17.56 11.43
N LEU A 96 19.62 16.40 11.62
CA LEU A 96 18.91 15.13 11.86
C LEU A 96 18.34 15.04 13.28
N LEU A 97 18.98 15.66 14.28
CA LEU A 97 18.41 15.81 15.61
C LEU A 97 17.15 16.68 15.57
N ASN A 98 17.16 17.78 14.83
CA ASN A 98 15.97 18.61 14.62
C ASN A 98 14.88 17.82 13.88
N MET A 99 15.23 17.06 12.85
CA MET A 99 14.29 16.20 12.12
C MET A 99 13.61 15.17 13.05
N PHE A 100 14.37 14.52 13.94
CA PHE A 100 13.81 13.60 14.92
C PHE A 100 12.74 14.29 15.80
N GLU A 101 13.06 15.50 16.28
CA GLU A 101 12.11 16.28 17.08
C GLU A 101 10.88 16.69 16.30
N ASP A 102 11.02 17.15 15.07
CA ASP A 102 9.91 17.60 14.24
C ASP A 102 8.97 16.43 13.88
N VAL A 103 9.53 15.24 13.58
CA VAL A 103 8.75 14.02 13.40
C VAL A 103 7.99 13.67 14.68
N TYR A 104 8.68 13.64 15.83
CA TYR A 104 8.02 13.34 17.10
C TYR A 104 6.94 14.36 17.48
N ARG A 105 7.18 15.68 17.28
CA ARG A 105 6.16 16.72 17.50
C ARG A 105 4.94 16.52 16.62
N SER A 106 5.14 16.15 15.35
CA SER A 106 4.05 15.87 14.41
C SER A 106 3.24 14.66 14.87
N VAL A 107 3.90 13.59 15.36
CA VAL A 107 3.24 12.43 15.96
C VAL A 107 2.44 12.85 17.20
N GLN A 108 3.03 13.64 18.10
CA GLN A 108 2.34 14.13 19.30
C GLN A 108 1.09 14.96 19.00
N ARG A 109 1.14 15.75 17.93
CA ARG A 109 0.04 16.64 17.56
C ARG A 109 -1.08 15.91 16.82
N GLU A 110 -0.73 15.03 15.88
CA GLU A 110 -1.66 14.53 14.86
C GLU A 110 -2.01 13.05 14.98
N TYR A 111 -1.11 12.22 15.54
CA TYR A 111 -1.35 10.77 15.57
C TYR A 111 -2.56 10.42 16.44
N LEU A 112 -3.33 9.43 16.01
CA LEU A 112 -4.59 9.00 16.67
C LEU A 112 -4.38 8.61 18.13
N GLU A 113 -3.26 7.97 18.45
CA GLU A 113 -2.94 7.53 19.81
C GLU A 113 -1.79 8.33 20.41
N SER A 114 -1.65 8.31 21.73
CA SER A 114 -0.51 8.93 22.39
C SER A 114 0.69 7.99 22.39
N VAL A 115 1.86 8.49 21.98
CA VAL A 115 3.12 7.75 21.99
C VAL A 115 4.14 8.50 22.83
N SER A 116 4.65 7.90 23.90
CA SER A 116 5.67 8.54 24.72
C SER A 116 7.00 8.70 23.98
N LEU A 117 7.75 9.74 24.32
CA LEU A 117 9.08 9.99 23.75
C LEU A 117 10.05 8.82 24.03
N THR A 118 9.93 8.22 25.22
CA THR A 118 10.68 7.00 25.58
C THR A 118 10.38 5.84 24.63
N ARG A 119 9.09 5.60 24.34
CA ARG A 119 8.69 4.53 23.40
C ARG A 119 9.19 4.83 21.99
N PHE A 120 9.05 6.06 21.51
CA PHE A 120 9.52 6.48 20.19
C PHE A 120 11.04 6.31 20.06
N LEU A 121 11.81 6.71 21.08
CA LEU A 121 13.27 6.52 21.15
C LEU A 121 13.66 5.05 21.17
N ALA A 122 12.97 4.22 21.95
CA ALA A 122 13.22 2.79 22.06
C ALA A 122 13.09 2.06 20.71
N HIS A 123 12.07 2.41 19.90
CA HIS A 123 11.92 1.87 18.55
C HIS A 123 13.04 2.32 17.60
N GLY A 124 13.56 3.54 17.76
CA GLY A 124 14.78 3.98 17.05
C GLY A 124 16.00 3.16 17.43
N THR A 125 16.18 2.87 18.74
CA THR A 125 17.24 1.97 19.22
C THR A 125 17.12 0.58 18.63
N GLU A 126 15.92 0.03 18.58
CA GLU A 126 15.66 -1.27 17.96
C GLU A 126 15.96 -1.27 16.46
N SER A 127 15.57 -0.21 15.74
CA SER A 127 15.90 -0.08 14.31
C SER A 127 17.42 -0.10 14.07
N LEU A 128 18.19 0.68 14.81
CA LEU A 128 19.65 0.67 14.72
C LEU A 128 20.23 -0.70 15.09
N TYR A 129 19.73 -1.34 16.14
CA TYR A 129 20.13 -2.67 16.56
C TYR A 129 19.93 -3.72 15.47
N MET A 130 18.80 -3.67 14.75
CA MET A 130 18.48 -4.56 13.63
C MET A 130 19.28 -4.18 12.38
N ALA A 131 19.45 -2.89 12.09
CA ALA A 131 20.26 -2.39 10.97
C ALA A 131 21.70 -2.88 11.07
N LEU A 132 22.31 -2.86 12.26
CA LEU A 132 23.65 -3.41 12.52
C LEU A 132 23.75 -4.95 12.33
N LYS A 133 22.68 -5.62 11.96
CA LYS A 133 22.61 -7.03 11.57
C LYS A 133 22.22 -7.20 10.10
N ASN A 134 21.71 -6.13 9.47
CA ASN A 134 21.22 -6.19 8.11
C ASN A 134 22.37 -6.11 7.09
N PRO A 135 22.50 -7.07 6.16
CA PRO A 135 23.61 -7.10 5.20
C PRO A 135 23.71 -5.83 4.34
N VAL A 136 22.59 -5.26 3.91
CA VAL A 136 22.57 -4.05 3.07
C VAL A 136 23.09 -2.83 3.86
N PHE A 137 22.64 -2.66 5.11
CA PHE A 137 23.16 -1.62 5.99
C PHE A 137 24.68 -1.77 6.19
N ILE A 138 25.12 -2.99 6.48
CA ILE A 138 26.53 -3.31 6.73
C ILE A 138 27.39 -3.01 5.50
N GLU A 139 27.00 -3.50 4.33
CA GLU A 139 27.70 -3.28 3.05
C GLU A 139 27.83 -1.79 2.71
N LYS A 140 26.74 -1.03 2.91
CA LYS A 140 26.70 0.39 2.55
C LYS A 140 27.49 1.31 3.52
N ASN A 141 27.68 0.87 4.77
CA ASN A 141 28.30 1.70 5.80
C ASN A 141 29.72 1.25 6.20
N PHE A 142 30.13 0.02 5.86
CA PHE A 142 31.43 -0.52 6.27
C PHE A 142 32.23 -1.05 5.08
N PRO A 143 33.42 -0.47 4.80
CA PRO A 143 34.30 -0.94 3.72
C PRO A 143 34.83 -2.37 3.94
N ASP A 144 35.02 -2.78 5.20
CA ASP A 144 35.47 -4.10 5.61
C ASP A 144 34.57 -4.60 6.76
N PRO A 145 33.45 -5.27 6.43
CA PRO A 145 32.52 -5.75 7.42
C PRO A 145 33.08 -6.85 8.34
N ALA A 146 33.91 -7.74 7.78
CA ALA A 146 34.42 -8.90 8.52
C ALA A 146 35.35 -8.47 9.67
N ALA A 147 36.23 -7.50 9.42
CA ALA A 147 37.14 -6.96 10.44
C ALA A 147 36.42 -6.21 11.57
N ARG A 148 35.14 -5.88 11.38
CA ARG A 148 34.35 -5.10 12.36
C ARG A 148 33.29 -5.92 13.11
N GLN A 149 33.09 -7.19 12.77
CA GLN A 149 32.01 -8.01 13.32
C GLN A 149 32.00 -8.07 14.86
N SER A 150 33.17 -8.22 15.50
CA SER A 150 33.30 -8.21 16.96
C SER A 150 32.86 -6.88 17.57
N ARG A 151 33.26 -5.75 16.97
CA ARG A 151 32.87 -4.40 17.44
C ARG A 151 31.38 -4.13 17.21
N ILE A 152 30.83 -4.58 16.08
CA ILE A 152 29.40 -4.50 15.80
C ILE A 152 28.61 -5.23 16.90
N ASN A 153 29.04 -6.45 17.28
CA ASN A 153 28.41 -7.19 18.36
C ASN A 153 28.52 -6.47 19.71
N SER A 154 29.67 -5.86 20.02
CA SER A 154 29.85 -5.08 21.24
C SER A 154 28.92 -3.86 21.29
N VAL A 155 28.83 -3.09 20.20
CA VAL A 155 27.89 -1.95 20.12
C VAL A 155 26.45 -2.42 20.28
N ARG A 156 26.06 -3.51 19.63
CA ARG A 156 24.71 -4.08 19.78
C ARG A 156 24.42 -4.49 21.23
N GLN A 157 25.38 -5.08 21.96
CA GLN A 157 25.22 -5.37 23.39
C GLN A 157 25.05 -4.10 24.23
N THR A 158 25.81 -3.05 23.92
CA THR A 158 25.68 -1.75 24.59
C THR A 158 24.31 -1.12 24.32
N LEU A 159 23.78 -1.23 23.08
CA LEU A 159 22.42 -0.76 22.77
C LEU A 159 21.37 -1.47 23.62
N ILE A 160 21.47 -2.80 23.82
CA ILE A 160 20.55 -3.55 24.67
C ILE A 160 20.69 -3.13 26.14
N SER A 161 21.91 -3.12 26.67
CA SER A 161 22.13 -2.95 28.11
C SER A 161 21.93 -1.50 28.59
N THR A 162 22.10 -0.52 27.72
CA THR A 162 22.16 0.91 28.13
C THR A 162 21.06 1.76 27.52
N TYR A 163 20.63 1.45 26.31
CA TYR A 163 19.76 2.36 25.53
C TYR A 163 18.37 1.77 25.17
N TRP A 164 18.15 0.44 25.35
CA TRP A 164 16.97 -0.25 24.83
C TRP A 164 15.67 0.32 25.36
N ASN A 165 15.39 0.61 26.47
CA ASN A 165 14.18 1.23 27.02
C ASN A 165 14.54 2.37 27.97
N ARG A 166 15.60 3.09 27.64
CA ARG A 166 16.08 4.18 28.48
C ARG A 166 15.01 5.27 28.61
N PRO A 167 14.48 5.50 29.80
CA PRO A 167 13.51 6.58 30.03
C PRO A 167 14.13 7.93 29.70
N VAL A 168 13.33 8.83 29.12
CA VAL A 168 13.71 10.22 28.88
C VAL A 168 12.57 11.13 29.33
N SER A 169 12.95 12.23 30.00
CA SER A 169 12.00 13.22 30.53
C SER A 169 11.57 14.28 29.52
N GLY A 170 12.32 14.40 28.42
CA GLY A 170 12.02 15.39 27.39
C GLY A 170 13.03 15.44 26.25
N VAL A 171 12.82 16.40 25.35
CA VAL A 171 13.58 16.58 24.11
C VAL A 171 15.06 16.81 24.37
N ALA A 172 15.41 17.61 25.37
CA ALA A 172 16.82 17.92 25.69
C ALA A 172 17.60 16.66 26.09
N GLU A 173 17.02 15.82 26.95
CA GLU A 173 17.61 14.56 27.36
C GLU A 173 17.70 13.57 26.19
N THR A 174 16.67 13.53 25.34
CA THR A 174 16.69 12.71 24.12
C THR A 174 17.84 13.10 23.20
N ARG A 175 18.09 14.39 23.01
CA ARG A 175 19.28 14.86 22.25
C ARG A 175 20.60 14.37 22.84
N GLN A 176 20.72 14.37 24.17
CA GLN A 176 21.92 13.86 24.85
C GLN A 176 22.08 12.35 24.63
N VAL A 177 20.98 11.60 24.74
CA VAL A 177 21.01 10.14 24.48
C VAL A 177 21.38 9.84 23.03
N LEU A 178 20.75 10.48 22.07
CA LEU A 178 21.07 10.33 20.64
C LEU A 178 22.51 10.72 20.34
N GLY A 179 22.98 11.81 20.97
CA GLY A 179 24.38 12.24 20.91
C GLY A 179 25.34 11.17 21.41
N SER A 180 25.05 10.57 22.56
CA SER A 180 25.89 9.51 23.15
C SER A 180 25.93 8.25 22.28
N VAL A 181 24.80 7.87 21.63
CA VAL A 181 24.77 6.74 20.69
C VAL A 181 25.58 7.04 19.43
N CYS A 182 25.49 8.26 18.88
CA CYS A 182 26.34 8.67 17.75
C CYS A 182 27.83 8.59 18.10
N ASP A 183 28.23 9.09 19.29
CA ASP A 183 29.61 9.07 19.73
C ASP A 183 30.11 7.65 19.98
N LEU A 184 29.27 6.76 20.53
CA LEU A 184 29.55 5.32 20.64
C LEU A 184 29.79 4.69 19.26
N CYS A 185 28.86 4.85 18.32
CA CYS A 185 28.95 4.26 16.99
C CYS A 185 30.12 4.83 16.18
N ARG A 186 30.42 6.11 16.32
CA ARG A 186 31.58 6.74 15.67
C ARG A 186 32.90 6.18 16.23
N ARG A 187 33.05 6.10 17.55
CA ARG A 187 34.27 5.62 18.21
C ARG A 187 34.52 4.16 17.91
N GLU A 188 33.50 3.30 18.05
CA GLU A 188 33.68 1.84 17.95
C GLU A 188 33.66 1.35 16.49
N LEU A 189 32.86 1.96 15.63
CA LEU A 189 32.57 1.45 14.29
C LEU A 189 33.03 2.39 13.17
N ASN A 190 33.43 3.63 13.50
CA ASN A 190 33.62 4.71 12.54
C ASN A 190 32.36 4.93 11.66
N LEU A 191 31.17 4.74 12.25
CA LEU A 191 29.89 4.92 11.58
C LEU A 191 29.50 6.40 11.56
N LYS A 192 28.99 6.89 10.43
CA LYS A 192 28.51 8.27 10.28
C LYS A 192 27.32 8.53 11.20
N ASP A 193 27.26 9.73 11.79
CA ASP A 193 26.10 10.16 12.59
C ASP A 193 24.80 10.10 11.81
N SER A 194 24.84 10.39 10.51
CA SER A 194 23.66 10.32 9.64
C SER A 194 23.09 8.90 9.57
N ALA A 195 23.92 7.86 9.48
CA ALA A 195 23.45 6.48 9.46
C ALA A 195 22.79 6.10 10.80
N VAL A 196 23.33 6.60 11.92
CA VAL A 196 22.75 6.37 13.25
C VAL A 196 21.41 7.11 13.40
N LEU A 197 21.41 8.42 13.16
CA LEU A 197 20.24 9.27 13.43
C LEU A 197 19.08 8.99 12.49
N LEU A 198 19.34 8.64 11.23
CA LEU A 198 18.27 8.24 10.32
C LEU A 198 17.60 6.94 10.76
N GLU A 199 18.33 5.98 11.36
CA GLU A 199 17.69 4.81 11.96
C GLU A 199 16.80 5.19 13.15
N TYR A 200 17.15 6.21 13.94
CA TYR A 200 16.26 6.71 14.98
C TYR A 200 15.06 7.48 14.45
N VAL A 201 15.23 8.29 13.41
CA VAL A 201 14.15 9.07 12.80
C VAL A 201 13.10 8.16 12.17
N PHE A 202 13.53 7.24 11.28
CA PHE A 202 12.63 6.29 10.63
C PHE A 202 12.16 5.19 11.58
N GLY A 203 13.06 4.66 12.39
CA GLY A 203 12.77 3.59 13.34
C GLY A 203 11.84 4.02 14.47
N GLY A 204 11.89 5.27 14.90
CA GLY A 204 10.92 5.82 15.86
C GLY A 204 9.47 5.66 15.38
N CYS A 205 9.23 5.76 14.08
CA CYS A 205 7.91 5.57 13.49
C CYS A 205 7.40 4.12 13.62
N ASN A 206 8.25 3.14 13.92
CA ASN A 206 7.81 1.76 14.23
C ASN A 206 7.02 1.67 15.57
N ALA A 207 6.99 2.77 16.36
CA ALA A 207 6.11 2.90 17.53
C ALA A 207 4.64 3.11 17.16
N LEU A 208 4.36 3.44 15.91
CA LEU A 208 3.05 3.76 15.36
C LEU A 208 2.41 2.50 14.75
N ASP A 209 1.22 2.64 14.16
CA ASP A 209 0.59 1.57 13.41
C ASP A 209 1.28 1.30 12.05
N GLU A 210 0.89 0.23 11.39
CA GLU A 210 1.45 -0.19 10.09
C GLU A 210 1.15 0.79 8.95
N TYR A 211 0.19 1.69 9.11
CA TYR A 211 -0.19 2.69 8.11
C TYR A 211 0.58 3.99 8.24
N SER A 212 1.24 4.20 9.39
CA SER A 212 1.99 5.42 9.72
C SER A 212 3.47 5.27 9.41
N VAL A 213 4.00 6.12 8.52
CA VAL A 213 5.38 6.00 8.03
C VAL A 213 5.95 7.36 7.63
N LEU A 214 7.23 7.57 7.90
CA LEU A 214 7.99 8.68 7.34
C LEU A 214 8.41 8.35 5.90
N LEU A 215 8.07 9.20 4.96
CA LEU A 215 8.33 9.07 3.54
C LEU A 215 9.61 9.84 3.19
N THR A 216 10.53 9.17 2.50
CA THR A 216 11.66 9.82 1.83
C THR A 216 11.16 10.74 0.71
N PRO A 217 11.97 11.69 0.20
CA PRO A 217 11.57 12.56 -0.90
C PRO A 217 11.04 11.79 -2.12
N ASP A 218 11.69 10.70 -2.53
CA ASP A 218 11.24 9.91 -3.68
C ASP A 218 9.90 9.23 -3.41
N ARG A 219 9.71 8.67 -2.22
CA ARG A 219 8.46 8.04 -1.80
C ARG A 219 7.32 9.03 -1.65
N TYR A 220 7.62 10.25 -1.19
CA TYR A 220 6.60 11.29 -1.12
C TYR A 220 6.16 11.74 -2.53
N ARG A 221 7.11 11.90 -3.47
CA ARG A 221 6.78 12.23 -4.87
C ARG A 221 5.97 11.11 -5.55
N GLU A 222 6.35 9.84 -5.33
CA GLU A 222 5.60 8.68 -5.83
C GLU A 222 4.15 8.69 -5.30
N LEU A 223 3.99 8.89 -3.99
CA LEU A 223 2.68 9.00 -3.36
C LEU A 223 1.85 10.16 -3.94
N HIS A 224 2.45 11.33 -4.07
CA HIS A 224 1.78 12.52 -4.59
C HIS A 224 1.34 12.32 -6.05
N GLY A 225 2.19 11.73 -6.88
CA GLY A 225 1.83 11.38 -8.26
C GLY A 225 0.66 10.42 -8.32
N THR A 226 0.67 9.34 -7.52
CA THR A 226 -0.45 8.38 -7.48
C THR A 226 -1.78 9.04 -7.09
N ILE A 227 -1.74 10.02 -6.17
CA ILE A 227 -2.93 10.79 -5.78
C ILE A 227 -3.46 11.60 -6.96
N GLN A 228 -2.57 12.18 -7.73
CA GLN A 228 -2.90 12.96 -8.94
C GLN A 228 -3.26 12.08 -10.14
N GLY A 229 -3.26 10.75 -9.99
CA GLY A 229 -3.51 9.85 -11.11
C GLY A 229 -2.32 9.73 -12.06
N GLU A 230 -1.10 9.93 -11.58
CA GLU A 230 0.11 9.91 -12.39
C GLU A 230 1.16 8.97 -11.81
N MET A 231 1.91 8.30 -12.66
CA MET A 231 3.11 7.57 -12.28
C MET A 231 4.26 7.84 -13.25
N VAL A 232 5.50 7.82 -12.74
CA VAL A 232 6.68 7.80 -13.61
C VAL A 232 7.16 6.37 -13.75
N GLY A 233 7.16 5.85 -14.98
CA GLY A 233 7.58 4.48 -15.23
C GLY A 233 7.28 4.02 -16.64
N LEU A 234 7.07 2.72 -16.78
CA LEU A 234 6.72 2.07 -18.04
C LEU A 234 5.22 1.79 -18.18
N GLY A 235 4.44 1.86 -17.09
CA GLY A 235 3.01 1.55 -17.11
C GLY A 235 2.73 0.05 -17.14
N ILE A 236 3.43 -0.73 -16.31
CA ILE A 236 3.23 -2.18 -16.17
C ILE A 236 2.91 -2.56 -14.72
N GLU A 237 2.06 -3.55 -14.58
CA GLU A 237 1.83 -4.28 -13.36
C GLU A 237 2.36 -5.70 -13.53
N MET A 238 3.13 -6.20 -12.58
CA MET A 238 3.81 -7.47 -12.73
C MET A 238 3.90 -8.25 -11.43
N LYS A 239 4.11 -9.56 -11.58
CA LYS A 239 4.34 -10.50 -10.48
C LYS A 239 5.52 -11.41 -10.82
N ALA A 240 6.38 -11.68 -9.84
CA ALA A 240 7.46 -12.65 -10.01
C ALA A 240 6.89 -14.07 -10.09
N GLU A 241 7.31 -14.83 -11.12
CA GLU A 241 7.10 -16.27 -11.22
C GLU A 241 8.46 -16.97 -11.29
N ALA A 242 8.76 -17.77 -10.26
CA ALA A 242 10.05 -18.43 -10.12
C ALA A 242 10.42 -19.27 -11.36
N GLY A 243 11.61 -19.06 -11.91
CA GLY A 243 12.11 -19.74 -13.10
C GLY A 243 11.59 -19.19 -14.43
N ARG A 244 10.54 -18.33 -14.44
CA ARG A 244 9.95 -17.75 -15.66
C ARG A 244 10.29 -16.27 -15.82
N GLY A 245 10.30 -15.50 -14.74
CA GLY A 245 10.55 -14.06 -14.76
C GLY A 245 9.40 -13.25 -14.18
N MET A 246 9.23 -12.01 -14.66
CA MET A 246 8.16 -11.11 -14.22
C MET A 246 6.96 -11.25 -15.16
N HIS A 247 5.92 -11.94 -14.71
CA HIS A 247 4.64 -12.05 -15.41
C HIS A 247 3.95 -10.69 -15.43
N LEU A 248 3.62 -10.18 -16.61
CA LEU A 248 2.88 -8.94 -16.78
C LEU A 248 1.40 -9.21 -16.57
N LEU A 249 0.86 -8.71 -15.46
CA LEU A 249 -0.56 -8.80 -15.13
C LEU A 249 -1.37 -7.75 -15.89
N ASN A 250 -0.77 -6.56 -16.09
CA ASN A 250 -1.41 -5.44 -16.77
C ASN A 250 -0.39 -4.56 -17.49
N VAL A 251 -0.80 -3.96 -18.60
CA VAL A 251 -0.05 -2.94 -19.35
C VAL A 251 -0.99 -1.76 -19.59
N LEU A 252 -0.64 -0.60 -19.07
CA LEU A 252 -1.47 0.60 -19.15
C LEU A 252 -1.53 1.12 -20.59
N LEU A 253 -2.73 1.48 -21.04
CA LEU A 253 -2.94 2.08 -22.36
C LEU A 253 -2.19 3.41 -22.49
N GLY A 254 -1.60 3.67 -23.65
CA GLY A 254 -0.82 4.87 -23.91
C GLY A 254 0.50 4.93 -23.12
N SER A 255 0.92 3.85 -22.46
CA SER A 255 2.17 3.78 -21.71
C SER A 255 3.37 3.41 -22.59
N PRO A 256 4.61 3.72 -22.15
CA PRO A 256 5.82 3.25 -22.86
C PRO A 256 5.84 1.75 -23.10
N ALA A 257 5.33 0.96 -22.16
CA ALA A 257 5.28 -0.49 -22.29
C ALA A 257 4.35 -0.93 -23.42
N GLU A 258 3.15 -0.36 -23.50
CA GLU A 258 2.19 -0.67 -24.58
C GLU A 258 2.72 -0.26 -25.95
N GLU A 259 3.26 0.97 -26.06
CA GLU A 259 3.85 1.49 -27.29
C GLU A 259 5.05 0.65 -27.76
N GLY A 260 5.84 0.15 -26.80
CA GLY A 260 6.98 -0.72 -27.06
C GLY A 260 6.62 -2.19 -27.34
N GLY A 261 5.32 -2.54 -27.36
CA GLY A 261 4.84 -3.86 -27.76
C GLY A 261 4.64 -4.86 -26.62
N LEU A 262 4.87 -4.47 -25.35
CA LEU A 262 4.53 -5.32 -24.20
C LEU A 262 3.01 -5.50 -24.08
N ARG A 263 2.59 -6.70 -23.68
CA ARG A 263 1.19 -7.07 -23.51
C ARG A 263 0.99 -7.80 -22.18
N PRO A 264 -0.24 -7.82 -21.63
CA PRO A 264 -0.56 -8.74 -20.55
C PRO A 264 -0.19 -10.18 -20.92
N ASP A 265 0.21 -10.96 -19.93
CA ASP A 265 0.71 -12.34 -20.02
C ASP A 265 2.11 -12.50 -20.64
N ASP A 266 2.79 -11.42 -21.04
CA ASP A 266 4.23 -11.48 -21.34
C ASP A 266 5.04 -11.71 -20.05
N TYR A 267 6.23 -12.30 -20.20
CA TYR A 267 7.20 -12.54 -19.12
C TYR A 267 8.48 -11.76 -19.36
N ILE A 268 8.75 -10.72 -18.56
CA ILE A 268 10.06 -10.06 -18.61
C ILE A 268 11.09 -11.00 -18.01
N THR A 269 12.09 -11.34 -18.81
CA THR A 269 13.20 -12.23 -18.43
C THR A 269 14.45 -11.48 -18.02
N ASP A 270 14.68 -10.28 -18.59
CA ASP A 270 15.87 -9.48 -18.28
C ASP A 270 15.55 -7.99 -18.23
N ILE A 271 16.14 -7.29 -17.25
CA ILE A 271 16.10 -5.83 -17.09
C ILE A 271 17.53 -5.29 -17.05
N ASN A 272 17.92 -4.46 -18.02
CA ASN A 272 19.29 -3.93 -18.16
C ASN A 272 20.37 -5.04 -18.11
N SER A 273 20.12 -6.18 -18.77
CA SER A 273 20.98 -7.38 -18.75
C SER A 273 21.05 -8.14 -17.43
N THR A 274 20.21 -7.80 -16.45
CA THR A 274 20.05 -8.57 -15.21
C THR A 274 18.95 -9.61 -15.42
N ASP A 275 19.26 -10.90 -15.25
CA ASP A 275 18.27 -11.98 -15.31
C ASP A 275 17.26 -11.85 -14.17
N CYS A 276 15.98 -11.79 -14.51
CA CYS A 276 14.87 -11.57 -13.59
C CYS A 276 14.16 -12.85 -13.15
N ARG A 277 14.54 -14.03 -13.66
CA ARG A 277 13.79 -15.28 -13.45
C ARG A 277 13.74 -15.75 -12.01
N ASN A 278 14.67 -15.28 -11.19
CA ASN A 278 14.71 -15.60 -9.76
C ASN A 278 14.70 -14.36 -8.86
N LEU A 279 14.38 -13.20 -9.41
CA LEU A 279 14.21 -11.98 -8.63
C LEU A 279 12.82 -11.95 -7.97
N SER A 280 12.74 -11.29 -6.83
CA SER A 280 11.45 -10.89 -6.28
C SER A 280 10.81 -9.77 -7.14
N THR A 281 9.49 -9.61 -7.04
CA THR A 281 8.78 -8.48 -7.68
C THR A 281 9.38 -7.14 -7.26
N ASP A 282 9.73 -6.98 -5.97
CA ASP A 282 10.35 -5.76 -5.44
C ASP A 282 11.73 -5.47 -6.04
N ASP A 283 12.57 -6.48 -6.23
CA ASP A 283 13.91 -6.29 -6.78
C ASP A 283 13.84 -5.96 -8.27
N ALA A 284 12.97 -6.61 -9.02
CA ALA A 284 12.70 -6.26 -10.41
C ALA A 284 12.12 -4.83 -10.54
N ALA A 285 11.19 -4.45 -9.66
CA ALA A 285 10.65 -3.09 -9.62
C ALA A 285 11.72 -2.03 -9.35
N LYS A 286 12.72 -2.31 -8.49
CA LYS A 286 13.87 -1.40 -8.29
C LYS A 286 14.65 -1.16 -9.58
N LEU A 287 14.85 -2.19 -10.40
CA LEU A 287 15.54 -2.07 -11.70
C LEU A 287 14.71 -1.31 -12.74
N LEU A 288 13.39 -1.46 -12.68
CA LEU A 288 12.46 -0.78 -13.58
C LEU A 288 12.26 0.69 -13.23
N ARG A 289 12.39 1.08 -11.96
CA ARG A 289 12.29 2.48 -11.53
C ARG A 289 13.43 3.33 -12.09
N GLY A 290 13.17 4.64 -12.25
CA GLY A 290 14.12 5.63 -12.68
C GLY A 290 13.45 6.96 -12.98
N SER A 291 14.26 7.99 -13.24
CA SER A 291 13.76 9.32 -13.57
C SER A 291 13.05 9.33 -14.93
N ALA A 292 12.05 10.21 -15.08
CA ALA A 292 11.43 10.46 -16.38
C ALA A 292 12.52 10.85 -17.41
N GLY A 293 12.41 10.32 -18.63
CA GLY A 293 13.39 10.48 -19.70
C GLY A 293 14.55 9.47 -19.67
N SER A 294 14.70 8.67 -18.60
CA SER A 294 15.75 7.64 -18.55
C SER A 294 15.32 6.38 -19.29
N ALA A 295 16.29 5.72 -19.97
CA ALA A 295 16.06 4.49 -20.69
C ALA A 295 16.18 3.24 -19.80
N VAL A 296 15.48 2.18 -20.17
CA VAL A 296 15.65 0.82 -19.65
C VAL A 296 15.51 -0.18 -20.77
N ARG A 297 16.40 -1.16 -20.81
CA ARG A 297 16.33 -2.25 -21.78
C ARG A 297 15.67 -3.47 -21.15
N LEU A 298 14.70 -4.05 -21.86
CA LEU A 298 13.99 -5.26 -21.43
C LEU A 298 14.16 -6.37 -22.48
N SER A 299 14.23 -7.62 -22.00
CA SER A 299 13.95 -8.81 -22.79
C SER A 299 12.72 -9.49 -22.21
N TRP A 300 11.84 -9.99 -23.09
CA TRP A 300 10.61 -10.68 -22.65
C TRP A 300 10.24 -11.83 -23.59
N ILE A 301 9.38 -12.69 -23.09
CA ILE A 301 8.83 -13.83 -23.82
C ILE A 301 7.30 -13.71 -23.80
N SER A 302 6.68 -13.73 -24.98
CA SER A 302 5.22 -13.71 -25.14
C SER A 302 4.61 -15.12 -24.95
N PRO A 303 3.27 -15.23 -24.72
CA PRO A 303 2.61 -16.53 -24.52
C PRO A 303 2.81 -17.55 -25.64
N ASP A 304 3.10 -17.12 -26.87
CA ASP A 304 3.46 -17.95 -28.02
C ASP A 304 4.93 -18.40 -28.03
N ASN A 305 5.68 -18.15 -26.94
CA ASN A 305 7.11 -18.40 -26.77
C ASN A 305 8.04 -17.59 -27.70
N GLN A 306 7.56 -16.54 -28.34
CA GLN A 306 8.43 -15.63 -29.07
C GLN A 306 9.24 -14.77 -28.10
N LYS A 307 10.55 -14.61 -28.43
CA LYS A 307 11.49 -13.79 -27.65
C LYS A 307 11.60 -12.41 -28.27
N HIS A 308 11.50 -11.42 -27.44
CA HIS A 308 11.56 -10.01 -27.81
C HIS A 308 12.60 -9.29 -26.97
N SER A 309 13.08 -8.16 -27.47
CA SER A 309 13.88 -7.21 -26.70
C SER A 309 13.65 -5.79 -27.20
N GLY A 310 13.72 -4.82 -26.31
CA GLY A 310 13.51 -3.42 -26.66
C GLY A 310 14.08 -2.48 -25.63
N GLU A 311 14.24 -1.21 -26.02
CA GLU A 311 14.58 -0.14 -25.13
C GLU A 311 13.36 0.77 -24.92
N PHE A 312 13.07 1.07 -23.65
CA PHE A 312 11.89 1.81 -23.23
C PHE A 312 12.33 3.07 -22.50
N THR A 313 11.71 4.20 -22.79
CA THR A 313 11.95 5.44 -22.07
C THR A 313 10.89 5.64 -20.98
N ARG A 314 11.31 5.77 -19.73
CA ARG A 314 10.40 6.05 -18.62
C ARG A 314 9.79 7.43 -18.79
N ARG A 315 8.50 7.53 -18.63
CA ARG A 315 7.78 8.82 -18.68
C ARG A 315 6.64 8.86 -17.67
N ARG A 316 6.02 10.00 -17.55
CA ARG A 316 4.75 10.15 -16.83
C ARG A 316 3.67 9.40 -17.61
N VAL A 317 2.91 8.59 -16.89
CA VAL A 317 1.79 7.78 -17.40
C VAL A 317 0.58 8.10 -16.55
N ASP A 318 -0.54 8.39 -17.20
CA ASP A 318 -1.81 8.63 -16.51
C ASP A 318 -2.43 7.31 -16.01
N ILE A 319 -2.85 7.30 -14.76
CA ILE A 319 -3.52 6.17 -14.12
C ILE A 319 -5.00 6.51 -14.01
N HIS A 320 -5.83 5.84 -14.80
CA HIS A 320 -7.27 6.04 -14.77
C HIS A 320 -7.91 5.26 -13.63
N SER A 321 -8.80 5.91 -12.89
CA SER A 321 -9.62 5.26 -11.87
C SER A 321 -10.68 4.36 -12.48
N ILE A 322 -11.26 4.75 -13.63
CA ILE A 322 -12.25 3.96 -14.35
C ILE A 322 -11.56 3.18 -15.46
N THR A 323 -11.36 1.90 -15.23
CA THR A 323 -10.59 1.05 -16.16
C THR A 323 -11.47 0.27 -17.14
N ARG A 324 -12.76 0.13 -16.84
CA ARG A 324 -13.71 -0.54 -17.71
C ARG A 324 -15.11 0.05 -17.56
N ARG A 325 -15.82 0.24 -18.68
CA ARG A 325 -17.25 0.49 -18.75
C ARG A 325 -17.83 -0.29 -19.93
N THR A 326 -19.00 -0.89 -19.74
CA THR A 326 -19.71 -1.62 -20.81
C THR A 326 -21.17 -1.87 -20.43
N MET A 327 -22.05 -2.05 -21.43
CA MET A 327 -23.38 -2.60 -21.21
C MET A 327 -23.28 -4.13 -21.14
N LEU A 328 -23.72 -4.73 -20.02
CA LEU A 328 -23.77 -6.18 -19.81
C LEU A 328 -25.04 -6.79 -20.39
N ASP A 329 -26.16 -6.09 -20.24
CA ASP A 329 -27.47 -6.49 -20.79
C ASP A 329 -28.12 -5.25 -21.41
N ARG A 330 -28.06 -5.17 -22.75
CA ARG A 330 -28.66 -4.04 -23.50
C ARG A 330 -30.19 -4.05 -23.49
N GLN A 331 -30.82 -5.22 -23.35
CA GLN A 331 -32.28 -5.31 -23.34
C GLN A 331 -32.86 -4.80 -22.01
N ARG A 332 -32.16 -5.07 -20.90
CA ARG A 332 -32.57 -4.64 -19.56
C ARG A 332 -31.87 -3.34 -19.11
N GLY A 333 -30.96 -2.82 -19.91
CA GLY A 333 -30.21 -1.61 -19.59
C GLY A 333 -29.24 -1.78 -18.40
N ILE A 334 -28.63 -2.97 -18.22
CA ILE A 334 -27.68 -3.20 -17.12
C ILE A 334 -26.29 -2.84 -17.60
N GLY A 335 -25.72 -1.81 -16.97
CA GLY A 335 -24.34 -1.36 -17.22
C GLY A 335 -23.37 -1.81 -16.14
N TYR A 336 -22.10 -1.81 -16.48
CA TYR A 336 -20.97 -2.16 -15.62
C TYR A 336 -19.90 -1.09 -15.68
N ILE A 337 -19.38 -0.71 -14.52
CA ILE A 337 -18.20 0.13 -14.37
C ILE A 337 -17.25 -0.56 -13.38
N ARG A 338 -15.96 -0.68 -13.77
CA ARG A 338 -14.88 -1.07 -12.86
C ARG A 338 -14.12 0.17 -12.42
N MET A 339 -13.98 0.34 -11.12
CA MET A 339 -13.26 1.45 -10.51
C MET A 339 -12.12 0.92 -9.62
N GLU A 340 -10.87 1.27 -9.95
CA GLU A 340 -9.66 0.73 -9.31
C GLU A 340 -9.02 1.68 -8.28
N GLY A 341 -9.54 2.91 -8.12
CA GLY A 341 -9.01 3.88 -7.18
C GLY A 341 -9.90 5.10 -6.97
N PHE A 342 -9.49 5.97 -6.04
CA PHE A 342 -10.13 7.25 -5.72
C PHE A 342 -9.09 8.37 -5.77
N GLN A 343 -8.78 8.82 -6.99
CA GLN A 343 -7.82 9.86 -7.33
C GLN A 343 -8.52 11.21 -7.54
N GLU A 344 -7.76 12.27 -7.80
CA GLU A 344 -8.34 13.60 -8.00
C GLU A 344 -9.36 13.65 -9.16
N ASP A 345 -9.09 12.94 -10.26
CA ASP A 345 -9.92 12.95 -11.47
C ASP A 345 -11.03 11.88 -11.49
N THR A 346 -11.10 11.00 -10.49
CA THR A 346 -12.06 9.87 -10.45
C THR A 346 -13.50 10.28 -10.67
N VAL A 347 -13.91 11.41 -10.08
CA VAL A 347 -15.30 11.89 -10.19
C VAL A 347 -15.64 12.28 -11.63
N GLN A 348 -14.70 12.93 -12.32
CA GLN A 348 -14.86 13.34 -13.72
C GLN A 348 -14.92 12.10 -14.63
N GLU A 349 -14.04 11.12 -14.41
CA GLU A 349 -14.02 9.86 -15.14
C GLU A 349 -15.32 9.06 -14.94
N LEU A 350 -15.78 8.96 -13.68
CA LEU A 350 -17.04 8.28 -13.35
C LEU A 350 -18.24 8.96 -14.02
N ASP A 351 -18.32 10.30 -13.96
CA ASP A 351 -19.39 11.06 -14.60
C ASP A 351 -19.38 10.87 -16.13
N ALA A 352 -18.20 10.80 -16.75
CA ALA A 352 -18.07 10.51 -18.17
C ALA A 352 -18.52 9.09 -18.51
N ALA A 353 -18.14 8.11 -17.71
CA ALA A 353 -18.53 6.71 -17.87
C ALA A 353 -20.05 6.54 -17.72
N LEU A 354 -20.66 7.17 -16.72
CA LEU A 354 -22.11 7.14 -16.48
C LEU A 354 -22.87 7.78 -17.64
N ARG A 355 -22.49 8.98 -18.09
CA ARG A 355 -23.11 9.63 -19.25
C ARG A 355 -23.07 8.76 -20.51
N SER A 356 -21.94 8.07 -20.73
CA SER A 356 -21.81 7.17 -21.87
C SER A 356 -22.78 5.98 -21.79
N LEU A 357 -22.91 5.35 -20.62
CA LEU A 357 -23.85 4.23 -20.41
C LEU A 357 -25.31 4.73 -20.45
N GLU A 358 -25.59 5.91 -19.90
CA GLU A 358 -26.92 6.55 -19.97
C GLU A 358 -27.35 6.79 -21.43
N ALA A 359 -26.42 7.22 -22.29
CA ALA A 359 -26.67 7.36 -23.73
C ALA A 359 -26.91 6.00 -24.43
N GLU A 360 -26.42 4.90 -23.85
CA GLU A 360 -26.68 3.53 -24.32
C GLU A 360 -27.93 2.88 -23.68
N GLY A 361 -28.66 3.62 -22.84
CA GLY A 361 -29.90 3.16 -22.23
C GLY A 361 -29.73 2.53 -20.85
N LEU A 362 -28.77 3.00 -20.03
CA LEU A 362 -28.58 2.51 -18.66
C LEU A 362 -29.83 2.63 -17.80
N GLN A 363 -30.26 1.51 -17.19
CA GLN A 363 -31.38 1.40 -16.26
C GLN A 363 -30.93 0.89 -14.87
N ALA A 364 -29.82 0.15 -14.78
CA ALA A 364 -29.24 -0.36 -13.54
C ALA A 364 -27.72 -0.46 -13.68
N LEU A 365 -27.00 -0.30 -12.59
CA LEU A 365 -25.53 -0.27 -12.58
C LEU A 365 -24.94 -1.33 -11.67
N VAL A 366 -23.96 -2.06 -12.18
CA VAL A 366 -22.98 -2.83 -11.41
C VAL A 366 -21.70 -1.98 -11.31
N LEU A 367 -21.33 -1.58 -10.08
CA LEU A 367 -20.07 -0.88 -9.79
C LEU A 367 -19.11 -1.85 -9.11
N ASP A 368 -18.04 -2.23 -9.80
CA ASP A 368 -17.04 -3.19 -9.33
C ASP A 368 -15.89 -2.46 -8.66
N LEU A 369 -15.75 -2.70 -7.34
CA LEU A 369 -14.71 -2.16 -6.46
C LEU A 369 -13.72 -3.25 -6.01
N ARG A 370 -13.76 -4.45 -6.59
CA ARG A 370 -12.81 -5.52 -6.23
C ARG A 370 -11.36 -5.08 -6.50
N GLY A 371 -10.47 -5.35 -5.55
CA GLY A 371 -9.07 -4.94 -5.64
C GLY A 371 -8.82 -3.44 -5.51
N ASN A 372 -9.85 -2.62 -5.25
CA ASN A 372 -9.71 -1.18 -5.11
C ASN A 372 -9.24 -0.81 -3.68
N PRO A 373 -8.00 -0.37 -3.48
CA PRO A 373 -7.43 -0.12 -2.15
C PRO A 373 -7.94 1.19 -1.51
N GLY A 374 -8.79 1.93 -2.22
CA GLY A 374 -9.28 3.24 -1.79
C GLY A 374 -8.59 4.40 -2.47
N GLY A 375 -8.41 5.50 -1.74
CA GLY A 375 -7.81 6.75 -2.21
C GLY A 375 -8.26 7.96 -1.40
N LEU A 376 -8.59 9.07 -2.06
CA LEU A 376 -8.97 10.33 -1.42
C LEU A 376 -10.36 10.25 -0.77
N LEU A 377 -10.45 10.75 0.50
CA LEU A 377 -11.71 10.80 1.23
C LEU A 377 -12.73 11.73 0.57
N ASP A 378 -12.28 12.93 0.17
CA ASP A 378 -13.13 13.91 -0.50
C ASP A 378 -13.69 13.35 -1.82
N THR A 379 -12.85 12.63 -2.56
CA THR A 379 -13.26 11.92 -3.78
C THR A 379 -14.28 10.82 -3.48
N ALA A 380 -14.09 10.03 -2.39
CA ALA A 380 -15.07 9.03 -1.99
C ALA A 380 -16.43 9.66 -1.66
N ALA A 381 -16.45 10.77 -0.90
CA ALA A 381 -17.68 11.48 -0.60
C ALA A 381 -18.36 12.00 -1.88
N ALA A 382 -17.60 12.54 -2.82
CA ALA A 382 -18.12 13.03 -4.08
C ALA A 382 -18.61 11.89 -5.01
N VAL A 383 -17.96 10.73 -5.02
CA VAL A 383 -18.45 9.51 -5.71
C VAL A 383 -19.75 9.03 -5.08
N ALA A 384 -19.81 8.99 -3.73
CA ALA A 384 -21.05 8.61 -3.02
C ALA A 384 -22.24 9.50 -3.39
N GLU A 385 -22.02 10.81 -3.61
CA GLU A 385 -23.08 11.76 -4.01
C GLU A 385 -23.73 11.40 -5.36
N ARG A 386 -23.04 10.65 -6.22
CA ARG A 386 -23.62 10.16 -7.49
C ARG A 386 -24.73 9.13 -7.27
N PHE A 387 -24.78 8.52 -6.10
CA PHE A 387 -25.69 7.44 -5.78
C PHE A 387 -26.60 7.73 -4.58
N ILE A 388 -26.13 8.51 -3.60
CA ILE A 388 -26.84 8.80 -2.35
C ILE A 388 -27.54 10.15 -2.46
N GLY A 389 -28.86 10.15 -2.25
CA GLY A 389 -29.71 11.33 -2.43
C GLY A 389 -29.43 12.45 -1.42
N SER A 390 -29.24 12.13 -0.15
CA SER A 390 -28.91 13.10 0.88
C SER A 390 -28.49 12.40 2.17
N GLY A 391 -27.79 13.11 3.04
CA GLY A 391 -27.44 12.62 4.36
C GLY A 391 -25.93 12.48 4.57
N VAL A 392 -25.55 11.79 5.63
CA VAL A 392 -24.16 11.52 5.98
C VAL A 392 -23.62 10.40 5.06
N VAL A 393 -22.41 10.57 4.55
CA VAL A 393 -21.67 9.52 3.84
C VAL A 393 -20.70 8.84 4.78
N VAL A 394 -19.96 9.64 5.55
CA VAL A 394 -18.95 9.17 6.49
C VAL A 394 -18.70 10.26 7.54
N SER A 395 -18.33 9.87 8.74
CA SER A 395 -17.78 10.77 9.75
C SER A 395 -16.40 10.30 10.19
N THR A 396 -15.55 11.25 10.61
CA THR A 396 -14.21 10.97 11.12
C THR A 396 -14.08 11.42 12.57
N ARG A 397 -13.32 10.66 13.38
CA ARG A 397 -13.03 10.98 14.77
C ARG A 397 -11.57 10.72 15.08
N GLY A 398 -10.88 11.76 15.46
CA GLY A 398 -9.47 11.73 15.84
C GLY A 398 -9.25 12.24 17.25
N ARG A 399 -8.03 12.10 17.75
CA ARG A 399 -7.60 12.69 19.02
C ARG A 399 -7.55 14.21 18.93
N ASN A 400 -7.14 14.76 17.81
CA ASN A 400 -7.21 16.17 17.50
C ASN A 400 -8.62 16.51 16.99
N GLN A 401 -9.32 17.45 17.63
CA GLN A 401 -10.68 17.82 17.26
C GLN A 401 -10.81 18.30 15.81
N ASN A 402 -9.76 18.87 15.21
CA ASN A 402 -9.74 19.28 13.81
C ASN A 402 -9.89 18.09 12.84
N GLN A 403 -9.70 16.86 13.33
CA GLN A 403 -9.88 15.63 12.55
C GLN A 403 -11.33 15.08 12.65
N ASN A 404 -12.18 15.72 13.46
CA ASN A 404 -13.59 15.34 13.61
C ASN A 404 -14.42 16.05 12.54
N GLN A 405 -14.77 15.33 11.48
CA GLN A 405 -15.50 15.86 10.34
C GLN A 405 -16.70 14.98 10.02
N VAL A 406 -17.71 15.56 9.40
CA VAL A 406 -18.90 14.85 8.89
C VAL A 406 -19.10 15.23 7.44
N TYR A 407 -18.94 14.25 6.57
CA TYR A 407 -19.14 14.40 5.13
C TYR A 407 -20.61 14.11 4.80
N ARG A 408 -21.26 15.10 4.20
CA ARG A 408 -22.69 15.04 3.82
C ARG A 408 -22.85 15.32 2.34
N VAL A 409 -23.86 14.70 1.77
CA VAL A 409 -24.31 14.92 0.39
C VAL A 409 -25.70 15.53 0.38
N THR A 410 -25.99 16.30 -0.67
CA THR A 410 -27.26 17.03 -0.83
C THR A 410 -28.16 16.44 -1.92
N GLY A 411 -27.66 15.47 -2.67
CA GLY A 411 -28.41 14.80 -3.73
C GLY A 411 -28.43 15.52 -5.08
N THR A 412 -27.66 16.59 -5.24
CA THR A 412 -27.64 17.39 -6.48
C THR A 412 -27.28 16.55 -7.71
N TYR A 413 -26.41 15.56 -7.54
CA TYR A 413 -25.86 14.73 -8.64
C TYR A 413 -26.34 13.29 -8.62
N THR A 414 -27.35 12.96 -7.80
CA THR A 414 -27.79 11.58 -7.57
C THR A 414 -28.45 10.96 -8.82
N ARG A 415 -28.05 9.73 -9.13
CA ARG A 415 -28.64 8.88 -10.16
C ARG A 415 -29.58 7.87 -9.51
N PRO A 416 -30.84 7.78 -9.94
CA PRO A 416 -31.85 7.01 -9.24
C PRO A 416 -31.87 5.50 -9.58
N TYR A 417 -31.16 5.04 -10.62
CA TYR A 417 -31.23 3.65 -11.04
C TYR A 417 -30.70 2.66 -9.99
N PRO A 418 -31.22 1.43 -9.94
CA PRO A 418 -30.74 0.38 -9.05
C PRO A 418 -29.22 0.18 -9.14
N LEU A 419 -28.58 -0.06 -7.98
CA LEU A 419 -27.14 -0.19 -7.84
C LEU A 419 -26.78 -1.51 -7.17
N ALA A 420 -25.80 -2.22 -7.74
CA ALA A 420 -25.07 -3.30 -7.09
C ALA A 420 -23.59 -2.91 -6.98
N LEU A 421 -23.02 -3.08 -5.81
CA LEU A 421 -21.56 -2.98 -5.58
C LEU A 421 -20.96 -4.37 -5.52
N ILE A 422 -19.84 -4.59 -6.22
CA ILE A 422 -19.04 -5.80 -6.03
C ILE A 422 -17.80 -5.44 -5.22
N VAL A 423 -17.56 -6.19 -4.14
CA VAL A 423 -16.43 -5.98 -3.22
C VAL A 423 -15.73 -7.30 -2.92
N ASP A 424 -14.47 -7.21 -2.47
CA ASP A 424 -13.66 -8.34 -2.03
C ASP A 424 -12.73 -7.95 -0.87
N GLY A 425 -11.89 -8.90 -0.41
CA GLY A 425 -10.93 -8.68 0.66
C GLY A 425 -9.87 -7.62 0.38
N ASP A 426 -9.76 -7.16 -0.86
CA ASP A 426 -8.84 -6.12 -1.30
C ASP A 426 -9.55 -4.76 -1.49
N SER A 427 -10.88 -4.73 -1.40
CA SER A 427 -11.66 -3.50 -1.33
C SER A 427 -11.45 -2.84 0.03
N ALA A 428 -10.76 -1.69 0.06
CA ALA A 428 -10.33 -1.07 1.32
C ALA A 428 -10.64 0.44 1.37
N SER A 429 -10.72 1.00 2.60
CA SER A 429 -10.68 2.44 2.84
C SER A 429 -11.82 3.19 2.13
N ALA A 430 -11.55 4.03 1.12
CA ALA A 430 -12.57 4.77 0.35
C ALA A 430 -13.61 3.84 -0.28
N SER A 431 -13.21 2.64 -0.74
CA SER A 431 -14.15 1.60 -1.21
C SER A 431 -15.11 1.16 -0.10
N GLU A 432 -14.61 1.03 1.12
CA GLU A 432 -15.41 0.66 2.30
C GLU A 432 -16.34 1.80 2.73
N ILE A 433 -15.93 3.06 2.53
CA ILE A 433 -16.81 4.22 2.74
C ILE A 433 -18.00 4.16 1.80
N ILE A 434 -17.77 3.90 0.49
CA ILE A 434 -18.85 3.75 -0.49
C ILE A 434 -19.76 2.61 -0.09
N ALA A 435 -19.21 1.43 0.21
CA ALA A 435 -19.98 0.25 0.59
C ALA A 435 -20.79 0.50 1.88
N GLY A 436 -20.19 1.11 2.91
CA GLY A 436 -20.87 1.46 4.14
C GLY A 436 -22.00 2.46 3.94
N ALA A 437 -21.78 3.49 3.13
CA ALA A 437 -22.79 4.48 2.81
C ALA A 437 -23.94 3.88 1.98
N VAL A 438 -23.65 3.07 0.97
CA VAL A 438 -24.66 2.38 0.15
C VAL A 438 -25.52 1.47 1.01
N ARG A 439 -24.94 0.72 1.94
CA ARG A 439 -25.67 -0.16 2.84
C ARG A 439 -26.55 0.60 3.82
N ASP A 440 -25.97 1.56 4.56
CA ASP A 440 -26.69 2.24 5.64
C ASP A 440 -27.83 3.14 5.11
N HIS A 441 -27.72 3.61 3.85
CA HIS A 441 -28.79 4.29 3.14
C HIS A 441 -29.75 3.34 2.39
N ASN A 442 -29.58 2.02 2.47
CA ASN A 442 -30.35 1.03 1.70
C ASN A 442 -30.37 1.32 0.19
N ARG A 443 -29.31 1.97 -0.32
CA ARG A 443 -29.26 2.49 -1.69
C ARG A 443 -29.01 1.41 -2.74
N GLY A 444 -28.28 0.37 -2.40
CA GLY A 444 -27.87 -0.69 -3.30
C GLY A 444 -27.80 -2.05 -2.62
N VAL A 445 -27.31 -3.04 -3.33
CA VAL A 445 -26.94 -4.35 -2.82
C VAL A 445 -25.42 -4.53 -2.91
N ILE A 446 -24.83 -5.10 -1.89
CA ILE A 446 -23.40 -5.38 -1.83
C ILE A 446 -23.20 -6.88 -2.05
N VAL A 447 -22.42 -7.23 -3.05
CA VAL A 447 -22.17 -8.61 -3.50
C VAL A 447 -20.69 -8.93 -3.42
N GLY A 448 -20.32 -10.15 -3.10
CA GLY A 448 -18.94 -10.61 -3.13
C GLY A 448 -18.45 -11.14 -1.80
N ARG A 449 -17.35 -10.63 -1.27
CA ARG A 449 -16.68 -11.10 -0.05
C ARG A 449 -16.48 -9.97 0.95
N PRO A 450 -16.20 -10.28 2.23
CA PRO A 450 -15.89 -9.26 3.24
C PRO A 450 -14.77 -8.34 2.76
N THR A 451 -14.91 -7.03 3.02
CA THR A 451 -13.89 -6.03 2.66
C THR A 451 -12.67 -6.13 3.60
N TYR A 452 -11.61 -5.40 3.30
CA TYR A 452 -10.33 -5.46 4.02
C TYR A 452 -10.44 -5.10 5.51
N GLY A 453 -11.25 -4.12 5.87
CA GLY A 453 -11.35 -3.62 7.26
C GLY A 453 -10.38 -2.49 7.60
N LYS A 454 -10.00 -1.67 6.64
CA LYS A 454 -9.19 -0.47 6.89
C LYS A 454 -10.07 0.75 7.14
N TRP A 455 -10.49 0.93 8.38
CA TRP A 455 -11.40 2.01 8.79
C TRP A 455 -10.66 3.13 9.53
N SER A 456 -9.53 3.57 8.99
CA SER A 456 -8.69 4.64 9.53
C SER A 456 -8.26 5.66 8.48
N VAL A 457 -8.14 6.91 8.92
CA VAL A 457 -7.74 8.07 8.11
C VAL A 457 -6.25 8.28 8.22
N GLN A 458 -5.56 8.38 7.08
CA GLN A 458 -4.16 8.82 7.04
C GLN A 458 -4.08 10.25 6.51
N THR A 459 -3.35 11.08 7.25
CA THR A 459 -3.04 12.45 6.85
C THR A 459 -1.57 12.54 6.46
N ILE A 460 -1.30 13.28 5.38
CA ILE A 460 0.07 13.59 4.95
C ILE A 460 0.49 14.90 5.60
N VAL A 461 1.42 14.80 6.54
CA VAL A 461 2.02 15.95 7.23
C VAL A 461 3.37 16.25 6.57
N ARG A 462 3.47 17.36 5.84
CA ARG A 462 4.74 17.79 5.25
C ARG A 462 5.73 18.12 6.36
N MET A 463 6.94 17.60 6.23
CA MET A 463 8.01 17.88 7.19
C MET A 463 8.68 19.22 6.86
N PRO A 464 9.06 20.01 7.89
CA PRO A 464 9.82 21.24 7.66
C PRO A 464 11.21 20.94 7.11
N GLY A 465 11.77 21.86 6.30
CA GLY A 465 13.12 21.77 5.73
C GLY A 465 13.14 21.84 4.21
N GLU A 466 14.35 21.85 3.65
CA GLU A 466 14.57 21.99 2.20
C GLU A 466 14.22 20.74 1.39
N ARG A 467 14.14 19.58 2.05
CA ARG A 467 13.81 18.31 1.39
C ARG A 467 12.32 18.04 1.45
N GLU A 468 11.75 17.68 0.33
CA GLU A 468 10.34 17.30 0.21
C GLU A 468 10.06 15.95 0.89
N MET A 469 9.97 15.96 2.23
CA MET A 469 9.62 14.80 3.02
C MET A 469 8.22 14.97 3.60
N ALA A 470 7.56 13.86 3.88
CA ALA A 470 6.27 13.87 4.56
C ALA A 470 6.14 12.68 5.53
N LEU A 471 5.38 12.91 6.58
CA LEU A 471 4.96 11.87 7.51
C LEU A 471 3.50 11.51 7.18
N ARG A 472 3.26 10.28 6.77
CA ARG A 472 1.92 9.72 6.65
C ARG A 472 1.53 9.19 8.02
N LEU A 473 0.45 9.71 8.59
CA LEU A 473 -0.01 9.39 9.94
C LEU A 473 -1.47 8.97 9.95
N THR A 474 -1.79 7.95 10.72
CA THR A 474 -3.16 7.68 11.11
C THR A 474 -3.62 8.73 12.11
N THR A 475 -4.57 9.57 11.71
CA THR A 475 -5.02 10.72 12.50
C THR A 475 -6.43 10.58 13.04
N ALA A 476 -7.25 9.72 12.43
CA ALA A 476 -8.63 9.49 12.84
C ALA A 476 -9.09 8.08 12.46
N LYS A 477 -10.21 7.64 13.02
CA LYS A 477 -11.03 6.55 12.52
C LYS A 477 -12.21 7.14 11.76
N PHE A 478 -12.72 6.40 10.77
CA PHE A 478 -13.96 6.79 10.12
C PHE A 478 -15.11 5.83 10.48
N TYR A 479 -16.32 6.33 10.35
CA TYR A 479 -17.56 5.66 10.73
C TYR A 479 -18.59 5.82 9.62
N SER A 480 -19.34 4.77 9.37
CA SER A 480 -20.44 4.77 8.42
C SER A 480 -21.57 5.71 8.85
N PRO A 481 -22.59 5.96 8.01
CA PRO A 481 -23.76 6.76 8.40
C PRO A 481 -24.45 6.28 9.70
N ASP A 482 -24.52 4.97 9.92
CA ASP A 482 -25.08 4.34 11.13
C ASP A 482 -24.08 4.28 12.30
N ASP A 483 -23.01 5.08 12.27
CA ASP A 483 -22.00 5.17 13.31
C ASP A 483 -21.21 3.87 13.57
N ARG A 484 -21.01 3.05 12.55
CA ARG A 484 -20.28 1.78 12.64
C ARG A 484 -18.83 1.94 12.13
N ASN A 485 -17.91 1.25 12.80
CA ASN A 485 -16.52 1.14 12.37
C ASN A 485 -16.17 -0.36 12.21
N TYR A 486 -15.65 -0.75 11.05
CA TYR A 486 -15.36 -2.14 10.71
C TYR A 486 -13.85 -2.46 10.70
N SER A 487 -13.04 -1.71 11.46
CA SER A 487 -11.60 -1.95 11.56
C SER A 487 -11.29 -3.39 11.91
N GLY A 488 -10.46 -4.04 11.08
CA GLY A 488 -9.96 -5.38 11.29
C GLY A 488 -10.94 -6.52 11.01
N VAL A 489 -12.22 -6.21 10.70
CA VAL A 489 -13.23 -7.23 10.38
C VAL A 489 -13.81 -7.10 8.98
N GLY A 490 -13.70 -5.92 8.37
CA GLY A 490 -14.30 -5.63 7.07
C GLY A 490 -15.82 -5.55 7.08
N LEU A 491 -16.35 -4.95 6.03
CA LEU A 491 -17.80 -4.88 5.80
C LEU A 491 -18.27 -6.15 5.11
N GLN A 492 -19.24 -6.85 5.72
CA GLN A 492 -19.83 -8.08 5.15
C GLN A 492 -20.75 -7.73 3.98
N PRO A 493 -20.69 -8.43 2.85
CA PRO A 493 -21.64 -8.23 1.74
C PRO A 493 -23.04 -8.69 2.12
N ASP A 494 -24.05 -8.16 1.43
CA ASP A 494 -25.45 -8.63 1.55
C ASP A 494 -25.63 -10.00 0.91
N VAL A 495 -24.90 -10.24 -0.18
CA VAL A 495 -24.86 -11.51 -0.92
C VAL A 495 -23.43 -12.01 -0.95
N LEU A 496 -23.15 -13.04 -0.15
CA LEU A 496 -21.84 -13.68 -0.10
C LEU A 496 -21.64 -14.59 -1.31
N VAL A 497 -20.61 -14.34 -2.10
CA VAL A 497 -20.20 -15.23 -3.19
C VAL A 497 -18.97 -16.02 -2.69
N PRO A 498 -19.03 -17.36 -2.64
CA PRO A 498 -17.89 -18.17 -2.23
C PRO A 498 -16.67 -17.93 -3.16
N ASP A 499 -15.46 -18.07 -2.60
CA ASP A 499 -14.25 -18.00 -3.41
C ASP A 499 -14.32 -19.07 -4.51
N ALA A 500 -14.48 -18.63 -5.74
CA ALA A 500 -14.26 -19.49 -6.87
C ALA A 500 -12.75 -19.76 -6.92
N THR A 501 -12.36 -21.03 -7.01
CA THR A 501 -10.96 -21.48 -7.18
C THR A 501 -10.31 -21.00 -8.49
N GLN A 502 -10.93 -20.08 -9.19
CA GLN A 502 -10.37 -19.45 -10.37
C GLN A 502 -9.46 -18.30 -9.93
N THR A 503 -8.19 -18.52 -10.16
CA THR A 503 -7.11 -17.56 -10.12
C THR A 503 -7.55 -16.15 -10.50
N ARG A 504 -7.36 -15.17 -9.61
CA ARG A 504 -7.54 -13.72 -9.79
C ARG A 504 -6.79 -13.12 -11.01
N THR A 505 -6.21 -13.95 -11.85
CA THR A 505 -5.25 -13.59 -12.89
C THR A 505 -5.83 -12.93 -14.13
N THR A 506 -7.13 -12.65 -14.23
CA THR A 506 -7.69 -12.13 -15.48
C THR A 506 -8.80 -11.08 -15.28
N PHE A 507 -8.64 -10.14 -14.36
CA PHE A 507 -9.62 -9.05 -14.18
C PHE A 507 -9.48 -7.91 -15.20
N PHE A 508 -8.70 -8.05 -16.27
CA PHE A 508 -8.16 -6.91 -16.97
C PHE A 508 -8.94 -6.49 -18.22
N ARG A 509 -8.68 -5.29 -18.62
CA ARG A 509 -9.24 -4.38 -19.62
C ARG A 509 -9.66 -5.02 -20.96
N THR A 510 -9.22 -6.25 -21.23
CA THR A 510 -9.45 -6.95 -22.50
C THR A 510 -10.69 -7.87 -22.51
N ARG A 511 -11.34 -8.10 -21.36
CA ARG A 511 -12.52 -9.01 -21.31
C ARG A 511 -13.68 -8.46 -22.13
N THR A 512 -14.29 -9.34 -22.91
CA THR A 512 -15.55 -9.07 -23.60
C THR A 512 -16.70 -8.96 -22.60
N PRO A 513 -17.85 -8.35 -22.95
CA PRO A 513 -19.03 -8.35 -22.10
C PRO A 513 -19.48 -9.75 -21.67
N ASP A 514 -19.33 -10.75 -22.54
CA ASP A 514 -19.71 -12.13 -22.24
C ASP A 514 -18.79 -12.77 -21.19
N GLU A 515 -17.49 -12.49 -21.26
CA GLU A 515 -16.53 -12.94 -20.23
C GLU A 515 -16.75 -12.24 -18.88
N ILE A 516 -17.17 -10.98 -18.89
CA ILE A 516 -17.56 -10.26 -17.66
C ILE A 516 -18.84 -10.87 -17.09
N ASN A 517 -19.84 -11.16 -17.92
CA ASN A 517 -21.10 -11.79 -17.50
C ASN A 517 -20.90 -13.21 -16.95
N ALA A 518 -19.88 -13.92 -17.40
CA ALA A 518 -19.53 -15.25 -16.89
C ALA A 518 -18.82 -15.22 -15.52
N ASP A 519 -18.39 -14.04 -15.04
CA ASP A 519 -17.81 -13.88 -13.71
C ASP A 519 -18.89 -14.11 -12.64
N PRO A 520 -18.65 -15.01 -11.65
CA PRO A 520 -19.68 -15.37 -10.65
C PRO A 520 -20.19 -14.18 -9.83
N ASP A 521 -19.30 -13.24 -9.45
CA ASP A 521 -19.69 -12.06 -8.68
C ASP A 521 -20.56 -11.13 -9.51
N VAL A 522 -20.23 -10.96 -10.79
CA VAL A 522 -21.00 -10.13 -11.73
C VAL A 522 -22.36 -10.78 -12.03
N ALA A 523 -22.39 -12.09 -12.25
CA ALA A 523 -23.64 -12.82 -12.48
C ALA A 523 -24.60 -12.69 -11.28
N GLU A 524 -24.09 -12.79 -10.05
CA GLU A 524 -24.89 -12.62 -8.84
C GLU A 524 -25.35 -11.17 -8.66
N ALA A 525 -24.49 -10.18 -8.98
CA ALA A 525 -24.87 -8.78 -8.96
C ALA A 525 -25.99 -8.47 -9.96
N ILE A 526 -25.93 -9.03 -11.17
CA ILE A 526 -26.99 -8.92 -12.16
C ILE A 526 -28.29 -9.54 -11.63
N SER A 527 -28.23 -10.75 -11.05
CA SER A 527 -29.39 -11.42 -10.46
C SER A 527 -30.06 -10.55 -9.39
N ALA A 528 -29.29 -9.98 -8.47
CA ALA A 528 -29.79 -9.08 -7.44
C ALA A 528 -30.43 -7.80 -8.01
N LEU A 529 -29.87 -7.23 -9.07
CA LEU A 529 -30.46 -6.08 -9.76
C LEU A 529 -31.76 -6.43 -10.46
N GLN A 530 -31.85 -7.57 -11.12
CA GLN A 530 -33.09 -8.04 -11.79
C GLN A 530 -34.24 -8.22 -10.80
N GLN A 531 -33.96 -8.77 -9.61
CA GLN A 531 -34.95 -8.89 -8.55
C GLN A 531 -35.48 -7.52 -8.07
N ARG A 532 -34.62 -6.50 -8.03
CA ARG A 532 -35.00 -5.13 -7.65
C ARG A 532 -35.81 -4.45 -8.77
N LEU A 533 -35.42 -4.61 -10.04
CA LEU A 533 -36.16 -4.07 -11.19
C LEU A 533 -37.54 -4.67 -11.34
N SER A 534 -37.74 -5.94 -10.94
CA SER A 534 -39.06 -6.60 -11.02
C SER A 534 -40.01 -6.21 -9.87
N ARG A 535 -39.52 -5.56 -8.82
CA ARG A 535 -40.33 -5.10 -7.67
C ARG A 535 -40.75 -3.64 -7.77
N ASN A 536 -40.14 -2.86 -8.65
CA ASN A 536 -40.49 -1.48 -9.00
C ASN A 536 -41.35 -1.42 -10.27
#